data_b8c3b0a7ba6a8dc685f64ddcb1780a94
#
_entry.id   b8c3b0a7ba6a8dc685f64ddcb1780a94
#
_cell.length_a   1.000
_cell.length_b   1.000
_cell.length_c   1.000
_cell.angle_alpha   90.00
_cell.angle_beta   90.00
_cell.angle_gamma   90.00
#
_symmetry.space_group_name_H-M   'P 1'
#
loop_
_entity.id
_entity.type
_entity.pdbx_description
1 polymer ?
#
loop_
_entity_poly.entity_id
_entity_poly.type
_entity_poly.pdbx_seq_one_letter_code
_entity_poly.pdbx_strand_id
1 'polypeptide(L)'
;TGHLTAAGGRQFGFELTFFRRGIPPEQVRTQPSQWSIQQLYLAHFALTDLDGNRFLFADKLSREGLGKAGAETDRLHVWIDRWSATMDDPTSSRQKLQAATDGFAIDLQVTPGKPLVLHGREGISRKGARPEQASHYYSFTHLTTEGEIRIGADTFSVSGLSWMDHEFGSADLERDVVGWDWFSLQLSDATELMWYSLRRADGSADPVSSGTLVFA
;
A
#
# COMPACT_ATOMS: atom_id res chain seq x y z
N THR A 1 4.30 -1.06 3.56
CA THR A 1 5.45 -1.97 3.70
C THR A 1 6.27 -1.60 4.93
N GLY A 2 7.08 -2.54 5.45
CA GLY A 2 7.97 -2.21 6.57
C GLY A 2 8.98 -3.30 6.91
N HIS A 3 9.96 -2.89 7.74
CA HIS A 3 10.97 -3.75 8.31
C HIS A 3 10.78 -3.79 9.82
N LEU A 4 10.65 -5.00 10.36
CA LEU A 4 10.32 -5.23 11.76
C LEU A 4 11.33 -6.18 12.39
N THR A 5 11.59 -5.96 13.67
CA THR A 5 12.49 -6.80 14.47
C THR A 5 11.76 -7.29 15.71
N ALA A 6 11.79 -8.59 15.94
CA ALA A 6 11.30 -9.20 17.16
C ALA A 6 12.35 -9.22 18.28
N ALA A 7 11.92 -9.48 19.50
CA ALA A 7 12.82 -9.77 20.61
C ALA A 7 13.76 -10.91 20.20
N GLY A 8 15.06 -10.77 20.49
CA GLY A 8 16.09 -11.72 20.06
C GLY A 8 16.70 -11.42 18.68
N GLY A 9 16.27 -10.34 18.01
CA GLY A 9 16.89 -9.84 16.78
C GLY A 9 16.35 -10.43 15.48
N ARG A 10 15.37 -11.34 15.53
CA ARG A 10 14.76 -11.93 14.32
C ARG A 10 14.09 -10.85 13.48
N GLN A 11 14.37 -10.86 12.17
CA GLN A 11 13.96 -9.82 11.25
C GLN A 11 12.85 -10.26 10.30
N PHE A 12 11.92 -9.34 10.05
CA PHE A 12 10.78 -9.53 9.16
C PHE A 12 10.61 -8.35 8.23
N GLY A 13 10.18 -8.64 6.99
CA GLY A 13 9.58 -7.65 6.09
C GLY A 13 8.11 -7.92 5.93
N PHE A 14 7.28 -6.88 5.75
CA PHE A 14 5.88 -7.06 5.42
C PHE A 14 5.41 -6.11 4.32
N GLU A 15 4.37 -6.53 3.62
CA GLU A 15 3.58 -5.73 2.70
C GLU A 15 2.10 -6.00 2.96
N LEU A 16 1.29 -4.93 3.06
CA LEU A 16 -0.17 -4.99 3.01
C LEU A 16 -0.64 -3.88 2.09
N THR A 17 -1.15 -4.25 0.92
CA THR A 17 -1.57 -3.31 -0.12
C THR A 17 -3.02 -3.53 -0.49
N PHE A 18 -3.79 -2.45 -0.58
CA PHE A 18 -5.17 -2.45 -1.07
C PHE A 18 -5.26 -1.67 -2.37
N PHE A 19 -5.87 -2.27 -3.37
CA PHE A 19 -6.19 -1.64 -4.65
C PHE A 19 -7.70 -1.51 -4.78
N ARG A 20 -8.14 -0.36 -5.30
CA ARG A 20 -9.54 -0.12 -5.65
C ARG A 20 -9.63 0.30 -7.10
N ARG A 21 -10.44 -0.41 -7.88
CA ARG A 21 -10.73 -0.05 -9.26
C ARG A 21 -12.22 0.22 -9.45
N GLY A 22 -12.54 1.45 -9.84
CA GLY A 22 -13.88 1.81 -10.32
C GLY A 22 -14.15 1.21 -11.69
N ILE A 23 -15.37 0.73 -11.91
CA ILE A 23 -15.83 0.30 -13.23
C ILE A 23 -16.51 1.49 -13.88
N PRO A 24 -16.12 1.87 -15.12
CA PRO A 24 -16.71 3.00 -15.81
C PRO A 24 -18.24 2.89 -15.88
N PRO A 25 -18.99 3.99 -15.63
CA PRO A 25 -20.46 3.97 -15.57
C PRO A 25 -21.13 3.40 -16.83
N GLU A 26 -20.54 3.59 -17.99
CA GLU A 26 -21.01 3.03 -19.26
C GLU A 26 -20.90 1.50 -19.35
N GLN A 27 -20.04 0.90 -18.54
CA GLN A 27 -19.88 -0.55 -18.43
C GLN A 27 -20.77 -1.14 -17.32
N VAL A 28 -21.17 -0.33 -16.36
CA VAL A 28 -22.15 -0.70 -15.34
C VAL A 28 -23.52 -0.62 -15.99
N ARG A 29 -23.97 -1.72 -16.56
CA ARG A 29 -25.31 -1.75 -17.20
C ARG A 29 -26.38 -1.29 -16.23
N THR A 30 -27.30 -0.46 -16.76
CA THR A 30 -28.40 0.25 -16.14
C THR A 30 -29.48 -0.64 -15.47
N GLN A 31 -29.18 -1.84 -15.08
CA GLN A 31 -30.09 -2.63 -14.25
C GLN A 31 -29.92 -2.21 -12.79
N PRO A 32 -30.97 -1.70 -12.14
CA PRO A 32 -30.94 -1.37 -10.70
C PRO A 32 -30.92 -2.68 -9.91
N SER A 33 -29.76 -3.29 -9.81
CA SER A 33 -29.55 -4.50 -9.05
C SER A 33 -28.51 -4.23 -7.98
N GLN A 34 -28.77 -4.63 -6.75
CA GLN A 34 -27.76 -4.67 -5.68
C GLN A 34 -26.56 -5.58 -6.03
N TRP A 35 -26.63 -6.28 -7.16
CA TRP A 35 -25.59 -7.13 -7.72
C TRP A 35 -24.74 -6.43 -8.77
N SER A 36 -25.04 -5.19 -9.16
CA SER A 36 -24.20 -4.44 -10.09
C SER A 36 -22.85 -4.12 -9.43
N ILE A 37 -21.78 -4.46 -10.13
CA ILE A 37 -20.42 -4.22 -9.62
C ILE A 37 -20.01 -2.81 -10.06
N GLN A 38 -19.81 -1.90 -9.12
CA GLN A 38 -19.31 -0.57 -9.40
C GLN A 38 -17.83 -0.45 -9.05
N GLN A 39 -17.36 -1.24 -8.08
CA GLN A 39 -15.97 -1.23 -7.63
C GLN A 39 -15.47 -2.64 -7.35
N LEU A 40 -14.22 -2.86 -7.71
CA LEU A 40 -13.44 -4.04 -7.37
C LEU A 40 -12.34 -3.66 -6.39
N TYR A 41 -12.14 -4.52 -5.41
CA TYR A 41 -11.09 -4.42 -4.41
C TYR A 41 -10.18 -5.63 -4.51
N LEU A 42 -8.87 -5.38 -4.58
CA LEU A 42 -7.83 -6.39 -4.51
C LEU A 42 -6.92 -6.05 -3.33
N ALA A 43 -6.47 -7.05 -2.59
CA ALA A 43 -5.45 -6.84 -1.57
C ALA A 43 -4.35 -7.89 -1.67
N HIS A 44 -3.11 -7.46 -1.46
CA HIS A 44 -1.95 -8.31 -1.31
C HIS A 44 -1.46 -8.24 0.12
N PHE A 45 -1.09 -9.39 0.66
CA PHE A 45 -0.44 -9.50 1.96
C PHE A 45 0.76 -10.42 1.85
N ALA A 46 1.94 -9.89 2.11
CA ALA A 46 3.18 -10.65 2.11
C ALA A 46 3.92 -10.48 3.43
N LEU A 47 4.61 -11.53 3.83
CA LEU A 47 5.50 -11.55 4.98
C LEU A 47 6.79 -12.26 4.61
N THR A 48 7.92 -11.59 4.79
CA THR A 48 9.27 -12.14 4.64
C THR A 48 9.85 -12.38 6.02
N ASP A 49 10.16 -13.62 6.34
CA ASP A 49 10.88 -14.03 7.55
C ASP A 49 12.34 -14.26 7.14
N LEU A 50 13.21 -13.27 7.39
CA LEU A 50 14.58 -13.28 6.89
C LEU A 50 15.39 -14.42 7.54
N ASP A 51 15.30 -14.57 8.85
CA ASP A 51 16.03 -15.60 9.58
C ASP A 51 15.49 -17.02 9.30
N GLY A 52 14.18 -17.13 9.06
CA GLY A 52 13.55 -18.38 8.66
C GLY A 52 13.68 -18.69 7.16
N ASN A 53 14.27 -17.80 6.36
CA ASN A 53 14.38 -17.87 4.90
C ASN A 53 13.05 -18.25 4.23
N ARG A 54 11.97 -17.56 4.62
CA ARG A 54 10.61 -17.82 4.13
C ARG A 54 9.98 -16.56 3.56
N PHE A 55 9.33 -16.71 2.41
CA PHE A 55 8.42 -15.74 1.84
C PHE A 55 7.00 -16.31 1.83
N LEU A 56 6.07 -15.61 2.48
CA LEU A 56 4.67 -16.00 2.61
C LEU A 56 3.84 -14.94 1.90
N PHE A 57 2.89 -15.37 1.07
CA PHE A 57 2.05 -14.49 0.27
C PHE A 57 0.60 -14.97 0.24
N ALA A 58 -0.32 -14.03 0.26
CA ALA A 58 -1.73 -14.26 0.00
C ALA A 58 -2.32 -13.03 -0.68
N ASP A 59 -3.36 -13.24 -1.46
CA ASP A 59 -4.15 -12.20 -2.08
C ASP A 59 -5.65 -12.40 -1.84
N LYS A 60 -6.42 -11.33 -2.00
CA LYS A 60 -7.87 -11.35 -1.96
C LYS A 60 -8.43 -10.45 -3.04
N LEU A 61 -9.47 -10.93 -3.71
CA LEU A 61 -10.27 -10.15 -4.65
C LEU A 61 -11.73 -10.15 -4.18
N SER A 62 -12.33 -8.99 -4.12
CA SER A 62 -13.74 -8.83 -3.77
C SER A 62 -14.36 -7.66 -4.54
N ARG A 63 -15.67 -7.67 -4.66
CA ARG A 63 -16.46 -6.51 -5.06
C ARG A 63 -16.96 -5.78 -3.82
N GLU A 64 -17.36 -4.55 -4.00
CA GLU A 64 -18.14 -3.85 -2.96
C GLU A 64 -19.47 -4.53 -2.69
N GLY A 65 -20.04 -4.24 -1.52
CA GLY A 65 -21.35 -4.72 -1.10
C GLY A 65 -21.27 -5.87 -0.09
N LEU A 66 -22.39 -6.06 0.62
CA LEU A 66 -22.55 -7.05 1.70
C LEU A 66 -21.52 -6.91 2.83
N GLY A 67 -20.88 -5.75 2.98
CA GLY A 67 -19.83 -5.52 3.99
C GLY A 67 -18.53 -6.28 3.78
N LYS A 68 -18.36 -7.00 2.64
CA LYS A 68 -17.17 -7.83 2.40
C LYS A 68 -15.93 -7.03 2.01
N ALA A 69 -16.11 -5.95 1.26
CA ALA A 69 -15.02 -5.05 0.90
C ALA A 69 -15.55 -3.63 0.76
N GLY A 70 -14.70 -2.67 1.05
CA GLY A 70 -15.04 -1.25 0.95
C GLY A 70 -13.90 -0.34 1.32
N ALA A 71 -14.15 0.97 1.12
CA ALA A 71 -13.32 2.05 1.61
C ALA A 71 -14.23 3.22 2.02
N GLU A 72 -13.97 3.79 3.17
CA GLU A 72 -14.66 5.00 3.64
C GLU A 72 -14.07 6.25 2.96
N THR A 73 -14.83 7.33 2.90
CA THR A 73 -14.42 8.56 2.21
C THR A 73 -13.98 9.68 3.14
N ASP A 74 -14.31 9.57 4.42
CA ASP A 74 -14.08 10.59 5.45
C ASP A 74 -12.88 10.28 6.35
N ARG A 75 -12.39 9.04 6.29
CA ARG A 75 -11.19 8.59 7.02
C ARG A 75 -10.51 7.43 6.29
N LEU A 76 -9.30 7.11 6.69
CA LEU A 76 -8.66 5.87 6.26
C LEU A 76 -9.38 4.69 6.93
N HIS A 77 -10.18 4.01 6.17
CA HIS A 77 -10.73 2.70 6.48
C HIS A 77 -10.96 1.98 5.17
N VAL A 78 -10.09 1.02 4.87
CA VAL A 78 -10.20 0.12 3.71
C VAL A 78 -10.14 -1.32 4.22
N TRP A 79 -10.98 -2.18 3.63
CA TRP A 79 -11.02 -3.59 4.06
C TRP A 79 -11.42 -4.54 2.93
N ILE A 80 -10.98 -5.78 3.06
CA ILE A 80 -11.49 -6.97 2.36
C ILE A 80 -11.63 -8.09 3.40
N ASP A 81 -12.84 -8.51 3.72
CA ASP A 81 -13.17 -9.40 4.84
C ASP A 81 -12.60 -8.87 6.18
N ARG A 82 -11.59 -9.59 6.71
CA ARG A 82 -10.89 -9.24 7.96
C ARG A 82 -9.54 -8.55 7.74
N TRP A 83 -9.14 -8.34 6.50
CA TRP A 83 -7.95 -7.56 6.20
C TRP A 83 -8.32 -6.10 6.15
N SER A 84 -7.60 -5.26 6.86
CA SER A 84 -7.93 -3.84 6.93
C SER A 84 -6.73 -2.95 7.20
N ALA A 85 -6.85 -1.70 6.75
CA ALA A 85 -6.07 -0.58 7.22
C ALA A 85 -7.03 0.50 7.71
N THR A 86 -6.91 0.89 8.98
CA THR A 86 -7.84 1.83 9.64
C THR A 86 -7.08 2.95 10.33
N MET A 87 -7.71 4.12 10.39
CA MET A 87 -7.28 5.24 11.21
C MET A 87 -8.42 5.55 12.19
N ASP A 88 -8.24 5.14 13.44
CA ASP A 88 -9.28 5.28 14.46
C ASP A 88 -9.41 6.72 14.95
N ASP A 89 -8.28 7.46 14.93
CA ASP A 89 -8.22 8.87 15.34
C ASP A 89 -7.55 9.71 14.26
N PRO A 90 -8.33 10.48 13.49
CA PRO A 90 -7.78 11.36 12.44
C PRO A 90 -6.78 12.40 12.96
N THR A 91 -6.87 12.78 14.23
CA THR A 91 -6.00 13.80 14.82
C THR A 91 -4.61 13.28 15.12
N SER A 92 -4.47 11.98 15.41
CA SER A 92 -3.18 11.32 15.68
C SER A 92 -2.52 10.77 14.43
N SER A 93 -3.26 10.64 13.31
CA SER A 93 -2.83 9.93 12.09
C SER A 93 -2.33 8.50 12.34
N ARG A 94 -2.59 7.95 13.53
CA ARG A 94 -2.24 6.58 13.89
C ARG A 94 -3.12 5.61 13.12
N GLN A 95 -2.50 4.57 12.59
CA GLN A 95 -3.20 3.58 11.77
C GLN A 95 -3.02 2.19 12.37
N LYS A 96 -4.02 1.34 12.19
CA LYS A 96 -3.99 -0.07 12.50
C LYS A 96 -4.05 -0.89 11.23
N LEU A 97 -3.12 -1.85 11.10
CA LEU A 97 -3.02 -2.76 9.97
C LEU A 97 -3.30 -4.18 10.44
N GLN A 98 -4.27 -4.83 9.85
CA GLN A 98 -4.64 -6.20 10.20
C GLN A 98 -4.79 -7.05 8.94
N ALA A 99 -4.08 -8.17 8.90
CA ALA A 99 -4.27 -9.19 7.88
C ALA A 99 -3.97 -10.57 8.45
N ALA A 100 -4.80 -11.54 8.12
CA ALA A 100 -4.64 -12.92 8.60
C ALA A 100 -5.03 -13.94 7.54
N THR A 101 -4.23 -14.99 7.47
CA THR A 101 -4.46 -16.24 6.76
C THR A 101 -4.43 -17.40 7.76
N ASP A 102 -4.65 -18.62 7.29
CA ASP A 102 -4.51 -19.82 8.13
C ASP A 102 -3.06 -20.00 8.60
N GLY A 103 -2.07 -19.58 7.81
CA GLY A 103 -0.65 -19.81 8.07
C GLY A 103 0.11 -18.63 8.67
N PHE A 104 -0.32 -17.39 8.46
CA PHE A 104 0.39 -16.20 8.94
C PHE A 104 -0.53 -14.99 9.09
N ALA A 105 -0.13 -14.06 9.96
CA ALA A 105 -0.92 -12.86 10.25
C ALA A 105 -0.05 -11.71 10.73
N ILE A 106 -0.58 -10.49 10.59
CA ILE A 106 -0.11 -9.28 11.26
C ILE A 106 -1.25 -8.59 12.00
N ASP A 107 -0.92 -7.99 13.14
CA ASP A 107 -1.72 -6.98 13.84
C ASP A 107 -0.74 -5.89 14.28
N LEU A 108 -0.70 -4.79 13.52
CA LEU A 108 0.31 -3.76 13.67
C LEU A 108 -0.34 -2.40 13.89
N GLN A 109 0.27 -1.60 14.76
CA GLN A 109 -0.01 -0.19 14.92
C GLN A 109 1.13 0.61 14.33
N VAL A 110 0.82 1.58 13.46
CA VAL A 110 1.79 2.46 12.83
C VAL A 110 1.50 3.92 13.16
N THR A 111 2.53 4.68 13.48
CA THR A 111 2.40 6.08 13.91
C THR A 111 3.38 6.94 13.13
N PRO A 112 2.92 8.03 12.46
CA PRO A 112 3.81 8.93 11.74
C PRO A 112 4.88 9.56 12.65
N GLY A 113 6.14 9.40 12.27
CA GLY A 113 7.29 10.06 12.89
C GLY A 113 7.74 11.30 12.14
N LYS A 114 7.24 11.50 10.90
CA LYS A 114 7.48 12.67 10.05
C LYS A 114 6.18 13.18 9.43
N PRO A 115 6.15 14.45 8.97
CA PRO A 115 5.03 14.99 8.21
C PRO A 115 4.75 14.21 6.94
N LEU A 116 3.53 14.31 6.44
CA LEU A 116 3.10 13.79 5.15
C LEU A 116 3.93 14.40 4.02
N VAL A 117 4.38 13.57 3.09
CA VAL A 117 5.16 13.95 1.91
C VAL A 117 4.29 13.90 0.66
N LEU A 118 4.21 15.01 -0.07
CA LEU A 118 3.54 15.09 -1.36
C LEU A 118 4.56 14.82 -2.47
N HIS A 119 4.27 13.84 -3.33
CA HIS A 119 5.14 13.50 -4.46
C HIS A 119 4.83 14.31 -5.72
N GLY A 120 5.84 14.48 -6.58
CA GLY A 120 5.71 15.26 -7.80
C GLY A 120 5.51 16.75 -7.53
N ARG A 121 4.65 17.41 -8.30
CA ARG A 121 4.35 18.82 -8.11
C ARG A 121 3.09 18.94 -7.24
N GLU A 122 3.28 19.32 -5.98
CA GLU A 122 2.17 19.54 -5.02
C GLU A 122 1.25 18.31 -4.88
N GLY A 123 1.82 17.10 -4.90
CA GLY A 123 1.06 15.86 -4.83
C GLY A 123 0.55 15.33 -6.18
N ILE A 124 0.87 16.01 -7.29
CA ILE A 124 0.53 15.53 -8.63
C ILE A 124 1.74 14.84 -9.25
N SER A 125 1.68 13.53 -9.36
CA SER A 125 2.72 12.66 -9.91
C SER A 125 2.37 12.26 -11.34
N ARG A 126 3.16 12.70 -12.32
CA ARG A 126 2.94 12.37 -13.73
C ARG A 126 3.31 10.92 -14.01
N LYS A 127 2.47 10.25 -14.80
CA LYS A 127 2.64 8.84 -15.20
C LYS A 127 2.67 8.65 -16.72
N GLY A 128 2.62 9.74 -17.49
CA GLY A 128 2.66 9.72 -18.94
C GLY A 128 2.84 11.10 -19.55
N ALA A 129 2.84 11.14 -20.88
CA ALA A 129 3.07 12.38 -21.63
C ALA A 129 1.92 13.38 -21.51
N ARG A 130 0.68 12.89 -21.43
CA ARG A 130 -0.53 13.72 -21.37
C ARG A 130 -0.77 14.22 -19.94
N PRO A 131 -1.29 15.45 -19.77
CA PRO A 131 -1.55 16.04 -18.45
C PRO A 131 -2.47 15.20 -17.56
N GLU A 132 -3.50 14.57 -18.14
CA GLU A 132 -4.45 13.71 -17.43
C GLU A 132 -3.85 12.38 -16.95
N GLN A 133 -2.69 11.98 -17.49
CA GLN A 133 -1.95 10.81 -17.04
C GLN A 133 -1.11 11.16 -15.82
N ALA A 134 -1.79 11.45 -14.74
CA ALA A 134 -1.20 11.77 -13.46
C ALA A 134 -2.06 11.18 -12.33
N SER A 135 -1.45 10.97 -11.20
CA SER A 135 -2.10 10.56 -9.98
C SER A 135 -1.91 11.61 -8.88
N HIS A 136 -2.81 11.64 -7.92
CA HIS A 136 -2.55 12.21 -6.61
C HIS A 136 -1.74 11.18 -5.81
N TYR A 137 -0.59 11.61 -5.29
CA TYR A 137 0.32 10.70 -4.62
C TYR A 137 0.97 11.35 -3.39
N TYR A 138 0.77 10.72 -2.24
CA TYR A 138 1.42 11.13 -1.00
C TYR A 138 1.84 9.92 -0.18
N SER A 139 2.79 10.14 0.73
CA SER A 139 3.32 9.09 1.60
C SER A 139 3.53 9.57 3.04
N PHE A 140 3.40 8.64 3.97
CA PHE A 140 4.09 8.71 5.25
C PHE A 140 5.37 7.88 5.13
N THR A 141 6.50 8.55 5.04
CA THR A 141 7.80 7.93 4.73
C THR A 141 8.47 7.32 5.96
N HIS A 142 8.04 7.72 7.16
CA HIS A 142 8.62 7.30 8.42
C HIS A 142 7.51 6.99 9.44
N LEU A 143 7.09 5.74 9.48
CA LEU A 143 6.08 5.26 10.42
C LEU A 143 6.75 4.37 11.46
N THR A 144 6.77 4.80 12.74
CA THR A 144 7.12 3.87 13.82
C THR A 144 6.04 2.80 13.93
N THR A 145 6.47 1.56 14.02
CA THR A 145 5.58 0.40 13.94
C THR A 145 5.80 -0.51 15.13
N GLU A 146 4.73 -0.97 15.74
CA GLU A 146 4.73 -1.97 16.82
C GLU A 146 3.54 -2.92 16.67
N GLY A 147 3.65 -4.11 17.22
CA GLY A 147 2.56 -5.08 17.20
C GLY A 147 3.03 -6.51 17.18
N GLU A 148 2.28 -7.36 16.48
CA GLU A 148 2.51 -8.80 16.46
C GLU A 148 2.51 -9.35 15.04
N ILE A 149 3.42 -10.31 14.81
CA ILE A 149 3.45 -11.20 13.66
C ILE A 149 3.20 -12.63 14.16
N ARG A 150 2.32 -13.37 13.48
CA ARG A 150 2.10 -14.79 13.70
C ARG A 150 2.52 -15.59 12.47
N ILE A 151 3.28 -16.68 12.67
CA ILE A 151 3.64 -17.65 11.62
C ILE A 151 3.41 -19.06 12.17
N GLY A 152 2.40 -19.75 11.65
CA GLY A 152 1.96 -21.03 12.19
C GLY A 152 1.45 -20.88 13.63
N ALA A 153 2.09 -21.58 14.55
CA ALA A 153 1.79 -21.50 15.98
C ALA A 153 2.62 -20.43 16.73
N ASP A 154 3.66 -19.90 16.10
CA ASP A 154 4.56 -18.92 16.72
C ASP A 154 4.02 -17.51 16.59
N THR A 155 4.11 -16.73 17.67
CA THR A 155 3.77 -15.30 17.72
C THR A 155 5.00 -14.49 18.15
N PHE A 156 5.25 -13.40 17.44
CA PHE A 156 6.40 -12.52 17.65
C PHE A 156 5.90 -11.11 17.91
N SER A 157 6.18 -10.57 19.11
CA SER A 157 6.06 -9.13 19.34
C SER A 157 7.18 -8.43 18.59
N VAL A 158 6.82 -7.44 17.77
CA VAL A 158 7.74 -6.78 16.85
C VAL A 158 7.67 -5.27 16.96
N SER A 159 8.79 -4.62 16.61
CA SER A 159 8.85 -3.18 16.39
C SER A 159 9.76 -2.85 15.22
N GLY A 160 9.60 -1.66 14.63
CA GLY A 160 10.43 -1.24 13.51
C GLY A 160 9.90 -0.01 12.80
N LEU A 161 10.21 0.10 11.52
CA LEU A 161 9.81 1.20 10.67
C LEU A 161 8.99 0.71 9.48
N SER A 162 8.01 1.52 9.10
CA SER A 162 7.17 1.28 7.93
C SER A 162 7.04 2.51 7.05
N TRP A 163 6.54 2.28 5.87
CA TRP A 163 6.25 3.25 4.84
C TRP A 163 4.83 3.04 4.32
N MET A 164 4.06 4.10 4.14
CA MET A 164 2.73 4.07 3.55
C MET A 164 2.66 5.00 2.35
N ASP A 165 2.14 4.47 1.25
CA ASP A 165 1.76 5.23 0.06
C ASP A 165 0.25 5.28 -0.10
N HIS A 166 -0.25 6.43 -0.53
CA HIS A 166 -1.60 6.56 -1.04
C HIS A 166 -1.54 7.24 -2.40
N GLU A 167 -1.83 6.46 -3.43
CA GLU A 167 -1.84 6.92 -4.81
C GLU A 167 -3.19 6.63 -5.44
N PHE A 168 -3.79 7.63 -6.07
CA PHE A 168 -5.07 7.49 -6.73
C PHE A 168 -5.16 8.41 -7.96
N GLY A 169 -5.88 7.93 -8.97
CA GLY A 169 -6.09 8.64 -10.23
C GLY A 169 -7.11 7.93 -11.10
N SER A 170 -7.49 8.55 -12.19
CA SER A 170 -8.49 8.03 -13.12
C SER A 170 -7.91 7.63 -14.48
N ALA A 171 -6.65 7.97 -14.76
CA ALA A 171 -6.01 7.67 -16.04
C ALA A 171 -5.23 6.37 -16.00
N ASP A 172 -5.34 5.59 -17.07
CA ASP A 172 -4.49 4.42 -17.28
C ASP A 172 -3.07 4.86 -17.70
N LEU A 173 -2.11 3.99 -17.46
CA LEU A 173 -0.74 4.13 -17.96
C LEU A 173 -0.70 4.11 -19.49
N GLU A 174 0.40 4.58 -20.09
CA GLU A 174 0.66 4.46 -21.53
C GLU A 174 0.62 2.98 -21.95
N ARG A 175 0.18 2.71 -23.18
CA ARG A 175 0.00 1.32 -23.66
C ARG A 175 1.30 0.52 -23.76
N ASP A 176 2.41 1.20 -23.92
CA ASP A 176 3.75 0.61 -24.00
C ASP A 176 4.43 0.44 -22.63
N VAL A 177 3.82 0.97 -21.56
CA VAL A 177 4.26 0.73 -20.19
C VAL A 177 3.70 -0.62 -19.72
N VAL A 178 4.59 -1.57 -19.49
CA VAL A 178 4.25 -2.97 -19.15
C VAL A 178 4.42 -3.29 -17.68
N GLY A 179 4.89 -2.33 -16.87
CA GLY A 179 5.06 -2.50 -15.44
C GLY A 179 5.89 -1.38 -14.82
N TRP A 180 6.17 -1.52 -13.56
CA TRP A 180 7.02 -0.58 -12.82
C TRP A 180 7.85 -1.31 -11.77
N ASP A 181 8.95 -0.68 -11.39
CA ASP A 181 9.74 -1.00 -10.21
C ASP A 181 9.61 0.17 -9.25
N TRP A 182 9.36 -0.12 -7.98
CA TRP A 182 9.17 0.88 -6.95
C TRP A 182 10.04 0.55 -5.74
N PHE A 183 10.64 1.59 -5.16
CA PHE A 183 11.55 1.47 -4.03
C PHE A 183 11.23 2.54 -2.99
N SER A 184 11.22 2.15 -1.72
CA SER A 184 11.30 3.03 -0.57
C SER A 184 12.53 2.67 0.25
N LEU A 185 13.36 3.65 0.53
CA LEU A 185 14.57 3.49 1.33
C LEU A 185 14.49 4.43 2.53
N GLN A 186 14.77 3.91 3.71
CA GLN A 186 14.92 4.67 4.94
C GLN A 186 16.37 4.51 5.38
N LEU A 187 17.13 5.61 5.33
CA LEU A 187 18.56 5.62 5.61
C LEU A 187 18.83 5.90 7.08
N SER A 188 20.03 5.54 7.56
CA SER A 188 20.43 5.68 8.96
C SER A 188 20.58 7.11 9.45
N ASP A 189 20.70 8.08 8.54
CA ASP A 189 20.72 9.51 8.82
C ASP A 189 19.32 10.16 8.83
N ALA A 190 18.28 9.33 8.85
CA ALA A 190 16.88 9.71 8.72
C ALA A 190 16.51 10.40 7.40
N THR A 191 17.31 10.24 6.35
CA THR A 191 16.92 10.59 4.98
C THR A 191 16.08 9.45 4.39
N GLU A 192 15.01 9.77 3.68
CA GLU A 192 14.22 8.77 2.97
C GLU A 192 14.19 9.08 1.47
N LEU A 193 14.16 8.01 0.67
CA LEU A 193 14.08 8.07 -0.78
C LEU A 193 12.95 7.19 -1.29
N MET A 194 12.02 7.76 -2.00
CA MET A 194 11.12 7.02 -2.88
C MET A 194 11.58 7.17 -4.31
N TRP A 195 11.60 6.08 -5.06
CA TRP A 195 11.90 6.09 -6.48
C TRP A 195 11.07 5.05 -7.21
N TYR A 196 10.57 5.39 -8.39
CA TYR A 196 9.92 4.44 -9.28
C TYR A 196 10.42 4.59 -10.72
N SER A 197 10.47 3.46 -11.41
CA SER A 197 10.78 3.37 -12.83
C SER A 197 9.61 2.69 -13.55
N LEU A 198 9.02 3.38 -14.50
CA LEU A 198 8.03 2.79 -15.40
C LEU A 198 8.76 2.08 -16.52
N ARG A 199 8.49 0.77 -16.69
CA ARG A 199 9.15 -0.07 -17.69
C ARG A 199 8.35 -0.10 -18.98
N ARG A 200 8.99 0.23 -20.09
CA ARG A 200 8.43 0.10 -21.43
C ARG A 200 8.61 -1.32 -21.97
N ALA A 201 7.80 -1.67 -22.98
CA ALA A 201 7.84 -2.99 -23.63
C ALA A 201 9.19 -3.29 -24.32
N ASP A 202 9.95 -2.28 -24.71
CA ASP A 202 11.29 -2.41 -25.27
C ASP A 202 12.41 -2.56 -24.22
N GLY A 203 12.04 -2.59 -22.93
CA GLY A 203 12.97 -2.70 -21.80
C GLY A 203 13.55 -1.37 -21.33
N SER A 204 13.24 -0.25 -21.97
CA SER A 204 13.68 1.07 -21.52
C SER A 204 12.82 1.59 -20.34
N ALA A 205 13.40 2.51 -19.56
CA ALA A 205 12.65 3.27 -18.56
C ALA A 205 11.89 4.42 -19.24
N ASP A 206 10.63 4.61 -18.86
CA ASP A 206 9.85 5.77 -19.30
C ASP A 206 10.45 7.07 -18.75
N PRO A 207 10.58 8.14 -19.55
CA PRO A 207 11.14 9.43 -19.10
C PRO A 207 10.40 10.10 -17.95
N VAL A 208 9.15 9.73 -17.68
CA VAL A 208 8.39 10.25 -16.52
C VAL A 208 8.67 9.50 -15.22
N SER A 209 9.54 8.46 -15.27
CA SER A 209 10.07 7.81 -14.06
C SER A 209 10.67 8.86 -13.13
N SER A 210 10.40 8.76 -11.83
CA SER A 210 10.70 9.86 -10.89
C SER A 210 10.91 9.35 -9.48
N GLY A 211 11.32 10.24 -8.60
CA GLY A 211 11.52 9.96 -7.19
C GLY A 211 11.41 11.21 -6.32
N THR A 212 11.45 11.01 -5.02
CA THR A 212 11.41 12.07 -4.01
C THR A 212 12.42 11.77 -2.93
N LEU A 213 13.30 12.73 -2.64
CA LEU A 213 14.23 12.69 -1.52
C LEU A 213 13.65 13.51 -0.37
N VAL A 214 13.59 12.92 0.81
CA VAL A 214 13.08 13.53 2.04
C VAL A 214 14.22 13.63 3.03
N PHE A 215 14.57 14.83 3.43
CA PHE A 215 15.62 15.06 4.41
C PHE A 215 15.13 14.82 5.84
N ALA A 216 16.11 14.64 6.74
CA ALA A 216 15.87 14.44 8.17
C ALA A 216 15.14 15.61 8.84
#